data_08a581c5f708ae55d748dbff4192a516
#
_entry.id   08a581c5f708ae55d748dbff4192a516
#
_cell.length_a   1.000
_cell.length_b   1.000
_cell.length_c   1.000
_cell.angle_alpha   90.00
_cell.angle_beta   90.00
_cell.angle_gamma   90.00
#
_symmetry.space_group_name_H-M   'P 1'
#
loop_
_entity.id
_entity.type
_entity.pdbx_description
1 polymer ?
#
loop_
_entity_poly.entity_id
_entity_poly.type
_entity_poly.pdbx_seq_one_letter_code
_entity_poly.pdbx_strand_id
1 'polypeptide(L)'
;MKKLSLTILLLLTLLAAGACGNNNNTAPAATAAPTEGAAAPAGENSLEAVKASGKLRIGTEGTYAPFTFHDAEGKLTGFDVEIAKEITKRLGVEPEFVETQWDGLFAGMDAKRFDTIFNEVSITDERKVKYDFSEPYIVSKGVLIVREDNKDITAFADLKGKKAGQSLTSNLSDIARENGAEIVAVDGFNQAIDLLTSGRIDATVNDGLSYLDLKKQKPDAKIKQVDETAEGSQSAAVFLKGNEELVNAVSDALAEMKSDGTYLKISENYFGADVSK
;
A
#
# COMPACT_ATOMS: atom_id res chain seq x y z
N MET A 1 7.85 51.39 -30.29
CA MET A 1 7.77 52.82 -29.82
C MET A 1 7.23 52.81 -28.39
N LYS A 2 7.92 53.57 -27.50
CA LYS A 2 7.64 53.91 -26.08
C LYS A 2 7.82 52.73 -25.09
N LYS A 3 8.92 52.52 -24.39
CA LYS A 3 9.82 53.22 -23.43
C LYS A 3 9.09 53.85 -22.23
N LEU A 4 9.68 53.57 -21.10
CA LEU A 4 9.75 54.35 -19.83
C LEU A 4 9.08 53.62 -18.66
N SER A 5 9.59 53.56 -17.44
CA SER A 5 10.81 53.88 -16.68
C SER A 5 10.50 53.44 -15.25
N LEU A 6 11.33 52.72 -14.60
CA LEU A 6 12.26 53.03 -13.48
C LEU A 6 11.73 54.00 -12.41
N THR A 7 11.55 53.57 -11.17
CA THR A 7 11.92 54.35 -9.99
C THR A 7 12.22 53.43 -8.77
N ILE A 8 13.45 53.58 -8.30
CA ILE A 8 14.06 53.09 -7.04
C ILE A 8 13.60 54.02 -5.91
N LEU A 9 13.27 53.49 -4.73
CA LEU A 9 13.39 54.28 -3.51
C LEU A 9 13.91 53.41 -2.35
N LEU A 10 15.14 53.70 -1.96
CA LEU A 10 15.92 53.27 -0.85
C LEU A 10 15.59 54.13 0.37
N LEU A 11 15.28 53.56 1.54
CA LEU A 11 15.39 54.30 2.80
C LEU A 11 15.97 53.43 3.90
N LEU A 12 17.11 53.87 4.35
CA LEU A 12 17.93 53.40 5.48
C LEU A 12 17.63 54.27 6.70
N THR A 13 17.46 53.69 7.92
CA THR A 13 17.77 54.33 9.22
C THR A 13 17.89 53.23 10.30
N LEU A 14 18.94 52.99 10.82
CA LEU A 14 19.93 53.29 11.88
C LEU A 14 19.37 53.30 13.32
N LEU A 15 20.01 52.38 14.12
CA LEU A 15 20.51 52.42 15.50
C LEU A 15 19.64 52.93 16.66
N ALA A 16 19.63 52.11 17.73
CA ALA A 16 20.07 52.55 19.07
C ALA A 16 20.45 51.36 19.98
N ALA A 17 21.62 51.47 20.56
CA ALA A 17 22.20 50.59 21.57
C ALA A 17 21.88 51.14 22.98
N GLY A 18 21.98 50.26 23.99
CA GLY A 18 22.03 50.58 25.42
C GLY A 18 21.35 49.51 26.24
N ALA A 19 21.78 48.99 27.33
CA ALA A 19 22.91 49.19 28.22
C ALA A 19 22.97 48.01 29.19
N CYS A 20 24.12 47.71 29.70
CA CYS A 20 24.43 46.72 30.74
C CYS A 20 23.72 46.98 32.08
N GLY A 21 23.28 45.91 32.75
CA GLY A 21 22.88 45.94 34.14
C GLY A 21 23.14 44.57 34.78
N ASN A 22 24.26 44.50 35.52
CA ASN A 22 24.67 43.37 36.34
C ASN A 22 23.95 43.42 37.69
N ASN A 23 23.27 42.33 38.11
CA ASN A 23 22.96 42.11 39.50
C ASN A 23 22.91 40.61 39.83
N ASN A 24 23.94 40.19 40.56
CA ASN A 24 23.97 38.92 41.26
C ASN A 24 22.94 38.93 42.40
N ASN A 25 22.01 37.97 42.37
CA ASN A 25 21.36 37.52 43.59
C ASN A 25 21.11 36.00 43.49
N THR A 26 21.90 35.31 44.32
CA THR A 26 21.78 33.88 44.59
C THR A 26 20.55 33.64 45.47
N ALA A 27 19.63 32.82 45.01
CA ALA A 27 18.61 32.21 45.82
C ALA A 27 18.46 30.70 45.48
N PRO A 28 18.08 29.85 46.44
CA PRO A 28 18.39 28.42 46.39
C PRO A 28 17.55 27.63 45.42
N ALA A 29 18.22 26.59 44.83
CA ALA A 29 17.61 25.62 43.93
C ALA A 29 16.41 24.93 44.54
N ALA A 30 15.23 25.18 43.97
CA ALA A 30 14.06 24.33 44.13
C ALA A 30 14.24 23.11 43.23
N THR A 31 14.27 21.94 43.83
CA THR A 31 14.26 20.64 43.17
C THR A 31 12.95 20.52 42.41
N ALA A 32 12.99 20.65 41.07
CA ALA A 32 11.87 20.36 40.23
C ALA A 32 11.63 18.84 40.23
N ALA A 33 10.45 18.43 40.61
CA ALA A 33 9.94 17.07 40.43
C ALA A 33 9.95 16.72 38.92
N PRO A 34 10.17 15.44 38.55
CA PRO A 34 10.07 15.04 37.15
C PRO A 34 8.63 15.27 36.67
N THR A 35 8.47 16.18 35.71
CA THR A 35 7.24 16.35 34.95
C THR A 35 7.01 15.05 34.19
N GLU A 36 5.90 14.37 34.49
CA GLU A 36 5.40 13.29 33.66
C GLU A 36 5.41 13.76 32.19
N GLY A 37 6.03 12.94 31.33
CA GLY A 37 6.24 13.28 29.92
C GLY A 37 4.89 13.58 29.27
N ALA A 38 4.75 14.82 28.79
CA ALA A 38 3.69 15.15 27.87
C ALA A 38 3.83 14.21 26.66
N ALA A 39 2.79 13.43 26.40
CA ALA A 39 2.68 12.62 25.21
C ALA A 39 2.98 13.53 24.00
N ALA A 40 3.83 13.07 23.09
CA ALA A 40 4.06 13.77 21.84
C ALA A 40 2.70 13.96 21.15
N PRO A 41 2.47 15.09 20.44
CA PRO A 41 1.21 15.29 19.74
C PRO A 41 0.98 14.12 18.78
N ALA A 42 -0.20 13.51 18.86
CA ALA A 42 -0.59 12.41 17.97
C ALA A 42 -0.34 12.82 16.52
N GLY A 43 0.33 11.97 15.75
CA GLY A 43 0.53 12.21 14.32
C GLY A 43 -0.83 12.27 13.61
N GLU A 44 -0.91 12.96 12.48
CA GLU A 44 -2.17 13.09 11.70
C GLU A 44 -2.81 11.75 11.32
N ASN A 45 -2.05 10.65 11.32
CA ASN A 45 -2.49 9.29 10.98
C ASN A 45 -2.51 8.36 12.21
N SER A 46 -2.58 8.89 13.42
CA SER A 46 -2.67 8.10 14.65
C SER A 46 -4.08 7.52 14.85
N LEU A 47 -4.19 6.48 15.68
CA LEU A 47 -5.48 5.92 16.08
C LEU A 47 -6.41 6.99 16.70
N GLU A 48 -5.85 7.91 17.47
CA GLU A 48 -6.60 9.03 18.06
C GLU A 48 -7.15 9.95 16.98
N ALA A 49 -6.34 10.34 15.98
CA ALA A 49 -6.78 11.17 14.86
C ALA A 49 -7.86 10.47 14.02
N VAL A 50 -7.70 9.17 13.74
CA VAL A 50 -8.71 8.35 13.04
C VAL A 50 -10.03 8.33 13.82
N LYS A 51 -9.99 8.09 15.13
CA LYS A 51 -11.19 8.09 15.98
C LYS A 51 -11.83 9.49 16.08
N ALA A 52 -11.04 10.55 16.18
CA ALA A 52 -11.51 11.92 16.24
C ALA A 52 -12.18 12.36 14.93
N SER A 53 -11.65 11.95 13.79
CA SER A 53 -12.26 12.23 12.48
C SER A 53 -13.49 11.37 12.19
N GLY A 54 -13.63 10.23 12.87
CA GLY A 54 -14.66 9.22 12.60
C GLY A 54 -14.42 8.44 11.31
N LYS A 55 -13.25 8.53 10.69
CA LYS A 55 -12.94 7.92 9.40
C LYS A 55 -11.54 7.30 9.37
N LEU A 56 -11.39 6.16 8.70
CA LEU A 56 -10.11 5.59 8.30
C LEU A 56 -9.95 5.77 6.78
N ARG A 57 -8.95 6.54 6.34
CA ARG A 57 -8.65 6.73 4.92
C ARG A 57 -7.80 5.56 4.44
N ILE A 58 -8.23 4.88 3.39
CA ILE A 58 -7.67 3.61 2.93
C ILE A 58 -7.24 3.72 1.47
N GLY A 59 -5.94 3.62 1.20
CA GLY A 59 -5.39 3.56 -0.15
C GLY A 59 -5.61 2.19 -0.79
N THR A 60 -6.10 2.17 -2.03
CA THR A 60 -6.36 0.94 -2.79
C THR A 60 -6.35 1.22 -4.29
N GLU A 61 -6.32 0.18 -5.15
CA GLU A 61 -6.34 0.38 -6.61
C GLU A 61 -7.74 0.49 -7.21
N GLY A 62 -8.69 -0.32 -6.76
CA GLY A 62 -10.01 -0.44 -7.39
C GLY A 62 -10.01 -1.16 -8.76
N THR A 63 -8.88 -1.71 -9.20
CA THR A 63 -8.71 -2.38 -10.51
C THR A 63 -8.02 -3.73 -10.42
N TYR A 64 -7.86 -4.28 -9.22
CA TYR A 64 -7.13 -5.51 -8.93
C TYR A 64 -8.04 -6.60 -8.32
N ALA A 65 -8.81 -7.28 -9.16
CA ALA A 65 -9.68 -8.37 -8.74
C ALA A 65 -8.83 -9.62 -8.33
N PRO A 66 -9.29 -10.39 -7.31
CA PRO A 66 -10.51 -10.23 -6.52
C PRO A 66 -10.33 -9.39 -5.25
N PHE A 67 -9.20 -8.71 -5.05
CA PHE A 67 -8.86 -7.98 -3.83
C PHE A 67 -9.55 -6.62 -3.74
N THR A 68 -9.47 -5.82 -4.79
CA THR A 68 -10.04 -4.48 -4.88
C THR A 68 -10.45 -4.17 -6.32
N PHE A 69 -11.74 -4.07 -6.58
CA PHE A 69 -12.28 -3.86 -7.93
C PHE A 69 -13.69 -3.26 -7.87
N HIS A 70 -14.20 -2.82 -9.03
CA HIS A 70 -15.58 -2.38 -9.14
C HIS A 70 -16.47 -3.50 -9.68
N ASP A 71 -17.61 -3.70 -9.02
CA ASP A 71 -18.65 -4.62 -9.51
C ASP A 71 -19.36 -4.07 -10.76
N ALA A 72 -20.37 -4.80 -11.24
CA ALA A 72 -21.12 -4.43 -12.45
C ALA A 72 -21.91 -3.12 -12.27
N GLU A 73 -22.24 -2.74 -11.04
CA GLU A 73 -22.92 -1.52 -10.66
C GLU A 73 -21.94 -0.35 -10.45
N GLY A 74 -20.62 -0.58 -10.59
CA GLY A 74 -19.56 0.42 -10.39
C GLY A 74 -19.23 0.68 -8.93
N LYS A 75 -19.62 -0.19 -8.01
CA LYS A 75 -19.32 -0.07 -6.59
C LYS A 75 -18.00 -0.76 -6.26
N LEU A 76 -17.13 -0.05 -5.50
CA LEU A 76 -15.89 -0.62 -5.01
C LEU A 76 -16.16 -1.79 -4.05
N THR A 77 -15.61 -2.95 -4.37
CA THR A 77 -15.73 -4.22 -3.67
C THR A 77 -14.43 -5.03 -3.77
N GLY A 78 -14.40 -6.22 -3.21
CA GLY A 78 -13.26 -7.12 -3.22
C GLY A 78 -12.89 -7.58 -1.82
N PHE A 79 -12.02 -8.58 -1.75
CA PHE A 79 -11.61 -9.17 -0.49
C PHE A 79 -11.02 -8.15 0.48
N ASP A 80 -10.04 -7.37 0.03
CA ASP A 80 -9.38 -6.33 0.83
C ASP A 80 -10.36 -5.24 1.25
N VAL A 81 -11.29 -4.88 0.36
CA VAL A 81 -12.32 -3.88 0.64
C VAL A 81 -13.28 -4.37 1.73
N GLU A 82 -13.66 -5.64 1.71
CA GLU A 82 -14.56 -6.20 2.74
C GLU A 82 -13.85 -6.41 4.08
N ILE A 83 -12.59 -6.85 4.07
CA ILE A 83 -11.74 -6.90 5.27
C ILE A 83 -11.61 -5.51 5.90
N ALA A 84 -11.26 -4.50 5.10
CA ALA A 84 -11.13 -3.13 5.58
C ALA A 84 -12.45 -2.55 6.14
N LYS A 85 -13.58 -2.80 5.49
CA LYS A 85 -14.91 -2.40 5.98
C LYS A 85 -15.26 -3.04 7.32
N GLU A 86 -14.98 -4.32 7.50
CA GLU A 86 -15.27 -4.98 8.78
C GLU A 86 -14.32 -4.50 9.89
N ILE A 87 -13.05 -4.23 9.58
CA ILE A 87 -12.09 -3.63 10.51
C ILE A 87 -12.59 -2.25 10.95
N THR A 88 -12.95 -1.36 10.02
CA THR A 88 -13.42 0.00 10.35
C THR A 88 -14.68 -0.03 11.21
N LYS A 89 -15.60 -0.95 10.95
CA LYS A 89 -16.79 -1.17 11.76
C LYS A 89 -16.43 -1.57 13.21
N ARG A 90 -15.42 -2.44 13.40
CA ARG A 90 -14.94 -2.83 14.75
C ARG A 90 -14.24 -1.68 15.46
N LEU A 91 -13.51 -0.85 14.72
CA LEU A 91 -12.89 0.37 15.25
C LEU A 91 -13.89 1.48 15.58
N GLY A 92 -15.16 1.36 15.13
CA GLY A 92 -16.20 2.37 15.31
C GLY A 92 -16.03 3.61 14.43
N VAL A 93 -15.43 3.45 13.23
CA VAL A 93 -15.21 4.52 12.25
C VAL A 93 -15.71 4.09 10.86
N GLU A 94 -15.90 5.07 9.96
CA GLU A 94 -16.29 4.81 8.58
C GLU A 94 -15.06 4.62 7.67
N PRO A 95 -15.09 3.70 6.69
CA PRO A 95 -14.03 3.58 5.69
C PRO A 95 -14.15 4.70 4.64
N GLU A 96 -13.03 5.34 4.31
CA GLU A 96 -12.92 6.28 3.20
C GLU A 96 -11.85 5.77 2.21
N PHE A 97 -12.28 5.12 1.13
CA PHE A 97 -11.36 4.57 0.12
C PHE A 97 -10.85 5.66 -0.81
N VAL A 98 -9.52 5.68 -1.01
CA VAL A 98 -8.80 6.58 -1.91
C VAL A 98 -8.15 5.73 -2.99
N GLU A 99 -8.70 5.76 -4.18
CA GLU A 99 -8.21 4.95 -5.29
C GLU A 99 -7.03 5.61 -6.01
N THR A 100 -6.02 4.81 -6.32
CA THR A 100 -4.85 5.21 -7.12
C THR A 100 -4.19 3.96 -7.71
N GLN A 101 -3.41 4.11 -8.77
CA GLN A 101 -2.63 2.99 -9.34
C GLN A 101 -1.59 2.49 -8.34
N TRP A 102 -1.17 1.21 -8.47
CA TRP A 102 -0.19 0.58 -7.60
C TRP A 102 1.06 1.45 -7.35
N ASP A 103 1.69 1.96 -8.41
CA ASP A 103 2.90 2.76 -8.31
C ASP A 103 2.69 4.10 -7.57
N GLY A 104 1.43 4.50 -7.34
CA GLY A 104 1.06 5.68 -6.57
C GLY A 104 0.74 5.42 -5.09
N LEU A 105 0.56 4.16 -4.67
CA LEU A 105 0.11 3.83 -3.31
C LEU A 105 1.12 4.27 -2.23
N PHE A 106 2.38 3.88 -2.36
CA PHE A 106 3.39 4.23 -1.37
C PHE A 106 3.69 5.73 -1.35
N ALA A 107 3.74 6.38 -2.50
CA ALA A 107 3.89 7.84 -2.57
C ALA A 107 2.70 8.57 -1.94
N GLY A 108 1.49 8.04 -2.10
CA GLY A 108 0.28 8.56 -1.44
C GLY A 108 0.33 8.39 0.08
N MET A 109 0.85 7.25 0.57
CA MET A 109 1.08 7.00 2.00
C MET A 109 2.10 7.98 2.58
N ASP A 110 3.25 8.15 1.91
CA ASP A 110 4.31 9.09 2.31
C ASP A 110 3.81 10.54 2.35
N ALA A 111 2.90 10.89 1.43
CA ALA A 111 2.21 12.19 1.38
C ALA A 111 1.01 12.29 2.33
N LYS A 112 0.74 11.26 3.16
CA LYS A 112 -0.37 11.20 4.12
C LYS A 112 -1.76 11.40 3.48
N ARG A 113 -1.93 10.96 2.23
CA ARG A 113 -3.23 11.02 1.55
C ARG A 113 -4.23 10.04 2.14
N PHE A 114 -3.75 8.96 2.76
CA PHE A 114 -4.52 7.95 3.48
C PHE A 114 -3.72 7.45 4.70
N ASP A 115 -4.40 6.76 5.59
CA ASP A 115 -3.88 6.31 6.88
C ASP A 115 -3.30 4.90 6.81
N THR A 116 -3.81 4.11 5.87
CA THR A 116 -3.40 2.71 5.64
C THR A 116 -3.59 2.34 4.17
N ILE A 117 -2.91 1.27 3.72
CA ILE A 117 -3.13 0.65 2.41
C ILE A 117 -3.71 -0.75 2.63
N PHE A 118 -4.81 -1.07 1.94
CA PHE A 118 -5.34 -2.41 1.76
C PHE A 118 -5.38 -2.71 0.26
N ASN A 119 -4.45 -3.51 -0.22
CA ASN A 119 -4.27 -3.81 -1.65
C ASN A 119 -3.37 -5.03 -1.87
N GLU A 120 -3.56 -6.09 -1.12
CA GLU A 120 -2.75 -7.33 -1.20
C GLU A 120 -1.22 -7.02 -1.12
N VAL A 121 -0.82 -6.10 -0.24
CA VAL A 121 0.57 -5.66 -0.16
C VAL A 121 1.43 -6.68 0.56
N SER A 122 2.32 -7.33 -0.19
CA SER A 122 3.29 -8.28 0.37
C SER A 122 4.23 -7.62 1.36
N ILE A 123 4.46 -8.29 2.48
CA ILE A 123 5.47 -7.92 3.48
C ILE A 123 6.84 -8.27 2.91
N THR A 124 7.69 -7.28 2.65
CA THR A 124 9.09 -7.48 2.24
C THR A 124 10.04 -6.78 3.21
N ASP A 125 11.30 -7.24 3.28
CA ASP A 125 12.29 -6.61 4.15
C ASP A 125 12.57 -5.16 3.76
N GLU A 126 12.55 -4.84 2.46
CA GLU A 126 12.68 -3.46 1.98
C GLU A 126 11.54 -2.58 2.49
N ARG A 127 10.29 -3.07 2.39
CA ARG A 127 9.11 -2.33 2.85
C ARG A 127 9.09 -2.15 4.36
N LYS A 128 9.51 -3.17 5.15
CA LYS A 128 9.63 -3.10 6.61
C LYS A 128 10.59 -2.01 7.09
N VAL A 129 11.57 -1.60 6.29
CA VAL A 129 12.46 -0.48 6.65
C VAL A 129 11.69 0.83 6.75
N LYS A 130 10.69 1.05 5.89
CA LYS A 130 9.97 2.32 5.74
C LYS A 130 8.58 2.33 6.36
N TYR A 131 7.93 1.17 6.46
CA TYR A 131 6.54 1.03 6.84
C TYR A 131 6.35 0.01 7.96
N ASP A 132 5.26 0.14 8.68
CA ASP A 132 4.77 -0.85 9.61
C ASP A 132 3.62 -1.65 8.96
N PHE A 133 3.39 -2.85 9.46
CA PHE A 133 2.41 -3.79 8.90
C PHE A 133 1.51 -4.32 10.02
N SER A 134 0.25 -4.56 9.69
CA SER A 134 -0.62 -5.37 10.56
C SER A 134 -0.16 -6.84 10.59
N GLU A 135 -0.82 -7.65 11.42
CA GLU A 135 -0.79 -9.11 11.22
C GLU A 135 -1.21 -9.44 9.78
N PRO A 136 -0.55 -10.45 9.15
CA PRO A 136 -0.88 -10.83 7.78
C PRO A 136 -2.28 -11.43 7.70
N TYR A 137 -2.97 -11.14 6.59
CA TYR A 137 -4.31 -11.65 6.34
C TYR A 137 -4.43 -12.46 5.03
N ILE A 138 -3.39 -12.49 4.19
CA ILE A 138 -3.30 -13.32 2.98
C ILE A 138 -1.94 -14.03 2.96
N VAL A 139 -1.95 -15.27 2.51
CA VAL A 139 -0.75 -16.02 2.08
C VAL A 139 -1.01 -16.51 0.67
N SER A 140 -0.22 -16.07 -0.30
CA SER A 140 -0.35 -16.51 -1.67
C SER A 140 1.00 -16.58 -2.38
N LYS A 141 1.05 -17.25 -3.53
CA LYS A 141 2.26 -17.39 -4.35
C LYS A 141 2.24 -16.49 -5.56
N GLY A 142 3.41 -15.97 -5.93
CA GLY A 142 3.61 -15.38 -7.23
C GLY A 142 3.61 -16.46 -8.31
N VAL A 143 2.90 -16.22 -9.42
CA VAL A 143 2.81 -17.16 -10.54
C VAL A 143 3.30 -16.53 -11.84
N LEU A 144 4.01 -17.33 -12.64
CA LEU A 144 4.46 -16.95 -13.98
C LEU A 144 3.37 -17.29 -15.00
N ILE A 145 2.88 -16.27 -15.68
CA ILE A 145 1.77 -16.36 -16.62
C ILE A 145 2.28 -16.05 -18.02
N VAL A 146 1.94 -16.90 -18.98
CA VAL A 146 2.28 -16.78 -20.40
C VAL A 146 1.05 -17.01 -21.27
N ARG A 147 1.15 -16.72 -22.58
CA ARG A 147 0.10 -17.12 -23.51
C ARG A 147 -0.08 -18.64 -23.56
N GLU A 148 -1.27 -19.11 -23.85
CA GLU A 148 -1.60 -20.53 -23.93
C GLU A 148 -0.76 -21.28 -24.98
N ASP A 149 -0.46 -20.62 -26.10
CA ASP A 149 0.33 -21.17 -27.21
C ASP A 149 1.87 -21.12 -26.99
N ASN A 150 2.32 -20.49 -25.89
CA ASN A 150 3.74 -20.39 -25.55
C ASN A 150 4.36 -21.77 -25.31
N LYS A 151 5.59 -21.96 -25.84
CA LYS A 151 6.37 -23.19 -25.72
C LYS A 151 7.79 -22.95 -25.16
N ASP A 152 8.20 -21.69 -25.08
CA ASP A 152 9.59 -21.32 -24.82
C ASP A 152 9.85 -20.94 -23.35
N ILE A 153 8.80 -20.48 -22.63
CA ILE A 153 8.90 -20.08 -21.22
C ILE A 153 8.14 -21.13 -20.40
N THR A 154 8.86 -21.87 -19.57
CA THR A 154 8.33 -22.95 -18.72
C THR A 154 8.65 -22.74 -17.25
N ALA A 155 9.62 -21.86 -16.94
CA ALA A 155 10.03 -21.51 -15.59
C ALA A 155 10.49 -20.05 -15.54
N PHE A 156 10.60 -19.49 -14.33
CA PHE A 156 11.12 -18.12 -14.14
C PHE A 156 12.49 -17.90 -14.81
N ALA A 157 13.37 -18.89 -14.78
CA ALA A 157 14.71 -18.81 -15.39
C ALA A 157 14.67 -18.55 -16.92
N ASP A 158 13.56 -18.89 -17.59
CA ASP A 158 13.39 -18.68 -19.04
C ASP A 158 13.03 -17.21 -19.37
N LEU A 159 12.84 -16.36 -18.37
CA LEU A 159 12.52 -14.94 -18.54
C LEU A 159 13.69 -14.10 -19.08
N LYS A 160 14.91 -14.64 -19.09
CA LYS A 160 16.09 -13.90 -19.53
C LYS A 160 15.94 -13.37 -20.96
N GLY A 161 15.94 -12.02 -21.09
CA GLY A 161 15.76 -11.32 -22.36
C GLY A 161 14.33 -11.36 -22.93
N LYS A 162 13.35 -11.83 -22.15
CA LYS A 162 11.92 -11.79 -22.48
C LYS A 162 11.28 -10.52 -21.94
N LYS A 163 10.21 -10.06 -22.57
CA LYS A 163 9.44 -8.91 -22.13
C LYS A 163 8.40 -9.33 -21.10
N ALA A 164 8.49 -8.80 -19.89
CA ALA A 164 7.49 -9.02 -18.84
C ALA A 164 6.73 -7.72 -18.52
N GLY A 165 5.39 -7.76 -18.56
CA GLY A 165 4.53 -6.65 -18.15
C GLY A 165 4.40 -6.59 -16.64
N GLN A 166 4.84 -5.48 -16.01
CA GLN A 166 4.88 -5.35 -14.55
C GLN A 166 4.63 -3.90 -14.12
N SER A 167 3.96 -3.71 -12.98
CA SER A 167 3.99 -2.43 -12.25
C SER A 167 5.40 -2.23 -11.68
N LEU A 168 5.96 -1.02 -11.80
CA LEU A 168 7.40 -0.80 -11.62
C LEU A 168 7.89 -1.02 -10.19
N THR A 169 7.03 -0.77 -9.18
CA THR A 169 7.37 -0.84 -7.74
C THR A 169 6.86 -2.12 -7.07
N SER A 170 6.36 -3.08 -7.86
CA SER A 170 5.87 -4.36 -7.34
C SER A 170 7.03 -5.32 -7.03
N ASN A 171 6.97 -6.03 -5.90
CA ASN A 171 7.87 -7.15 -5.60
C ASN A 171 7.78 -8.28 -6.62
N LEU A 172 6.65 -8.42 -7.32
CA LEU A 172 6.50 -9.36 -8.44
C LEU A 172 7.29 -8.91 -9.67
N SER A 173 7.48 -7.59 -9.85
CA SER A 173 8.40 -7.03 -10.84
C SER A 173 9.86 -7.38 -10.54
N ASP A 174 10.22 -7.43 -9.26
CA ASP A 174 11.58 -7.79 -8.85
C ASP A 174 11.88 -9.25 -9.18
N ILE A 175 10.93 -10.16 -8.97
CA ILE A 175 11.05 -11.57 -9.41
C ILE A 175 11.34 -11.65 -10.90
N ALA A 176 10.62 -10.88 -11.73
CA ALA A 176 10.85 -10.86 -13.17
C ALA A 176 12.24 -10.29 -13.53
N ARG A 177 12.66 -9.19 -12.88
CA ARG A 177 13.99 -8.56 -13.08
C ARG A 177 15.13 -9.48 -12.68
N GLU A 178 15.04 -10.13 -11.54
CA GLU A 178 16.05 -11.06 -11.01
C GLU A 178 16.26 -12.24 -11.95
N ASN A 179 15.22 -12.64 -12.69
CA ASN A 179 15.29 -13.66 -13.72
C ASN A 179 15.64 -13.10 -15.12
N GLY A 180 16.07 -11.84 -15.20
CA GLY A 180 16.63 -11.23 -16.41
C GLY A 180 15.60 -10.78 -17.43
N ALA A 181 14.33 -10.59 -17.03
CA ALA A 181 13.30 -10.04 -17.91
C ALA A 181 13.54 -8.56 -18.23
N GLU A 182 13.16 -8.15 -19.43
CA GLU A 182 12.97 -6.76 -19.83
C GLU A 182 11.60 -6.30 -19.37
N ILE A 183 11.54 -5.36 -18.40
CA ILE A 183 10.27 -4.90 -17.84
C ILE A 183 9.59 -3.92 -18.78
N VAL A 184 8.37 -4.24 -19.16
CA VAL A 184 7.42 -3.34 -19.82
C VAL A 184 6.48 -2.81 -18.76
N ALA A 185 6.55 -1.51 -18.47
CA ALA A 185 5.72 -0.88 -17.46
C ALA A 185 4.23 -0.97 -17.82
N VAL A 186 3.41 -1.36 -16.85
CA VAL A 186 1.96 -1.42 -16.94
C VAL A 186 1.31 -0.82 -15.70
N ASP A 187 0.09 -0.32 -15.83
CA ASP A 187 -0.67 0.27 -14.73
C ASP A 187 -1.21 -0.78 -13.74
N GLY A 188 -1.26 -2.07 -14.15
CA GLY A 188 -1.74 -3.16 -13.31
C GLY A 188 -1.97 -4.46 -14.10
N PHE A 189 -2.51 -5.47 -13.40
CA PHE A 189 -2.66 -6.83 -13.92
C PHE A 189 -3.51 -6.91 -15.20
N ASN A 190 -4.63 -6.19 -15.26
CA ASN A 190 -5.51 -6.21 -16.43
C ASN A 190 -4.77 -5.75 -17.69
N GLN A 191 -3.98 -4.68 -17.62
CA GLN A 191 -3.19 -4.20 -18.75
C GLN A 191 -2.07 -5.19 -19.13
N ALA A 192 -1.44 -5.84 -18.15
CA ALA A 192 -0.46 -6.91 -18.42
C ALA A 192 -1.10 -8.05 -19.22
N ILE A 193 -2.29 -8.49 -18.84
CA ILE A 193 -3.04 -9.54 -19.55
C ILE A 193 -3.40 -9.11 -20.98
N ASP A 194 -3.83 -7.86 -21.19
CA ASP A 194 -4.14 -7.34 -22.51
C ASP A 194 -2.90 -7.28 -23.42
N LEU A 195 -1.75 -6.86 -22.88
CA LEU A 195 -0.47 -6.88 -23.62
C LEU A 195 0.01 -8.30 -23.89
N LEU A 196 -0.16 -9.22 -22.94
CA LEU A 196 0.22 -10.62 -23.07
C LEU A 196 -0.60 -11.31 -24.16
N THR A 197 -1.91 -11.19 -24.12
CA THR A 197 -2.83 -11.81 -25.09
C THR A 197 -2.66 -11.24 -26.49
N SER A 198 -2.32 -9.95 -26.61
CA SER A 198 -2.00 -9.30 -27.89
C SER A 198 -0.58 -9.57 -28.41
N GLY A 199 0.25 -10.32 -27.66
CA GLY A 199 1.62 -10.66 -28.03
C GLY A 199 2.63 -9.51 -27.96
N ARG A 200 2.31 -8.44 -27.22
CA ARG A 200 3.21 -7.29 -27.01
C ARG A 200 4.24 -7.53 -25.92
N ILE A 201 3.95 -8.45 -25.01
CA ILE A 201 4.84 -8.98 -23.99
C ILE A 201 4.84 -10.52 -24.04
N ASP A 202 5.84 -11.14 -23.46
CA ASP A 202 6.03 -12.58 -23.48
C ASP A 202 5.46 -13.26 -22.23
N ALA A 203 5.49 -12.56 -21.09
CA ALA A 203 5.08 -13.05 -19.80
C ALA A 203 4.60 -11.93 -18.85
N THR A 204 3.97 -12.33 -17.75
CA THR A 204 3.77 -11.50 -16.56
C THR A 204 3.91 -12.38 -15.32
N VAL A 205 4.37 -11.80 -14.23
CA VAL A 205 4.35 -12.41 -12.89
C VAL A 205 3.27 -11.71 -12.11
N ASN A 206 2.34 -12.48 -11.53
CA ASN A 206 1.28 -11.92 -10.71
C ASN A 206 0.91 -12.85 -9.57
N ASP A 207 0.01 -12.41 -8.69
CA ASP A 207 -0.53 -13.22 -7.62
C ASP A 207 -1.38 -14.38 -8.14
N GLY A 208 -1.23 -15.57 -7.53
CA GLY A 208 -1.92 -16.79 -7.94
C GLY A 208 -3.43 -16.71 -7.74
N LEU A 209 -3.91 -16.03 -6.69
CA LEU A 209 -5.35 -15.88 -6.44
C LEU A 209 -6.00 -14.96 -7.51
N SER A 210 -5.30 -13.90 -7.93
CA SER A 210 -5.75 -13.07 -9.06
C SER A 210 -5.80 -13.84 -10.36
N TYR A 211 -4.80 -14.69 -10.63
CA TYR A 211 -4.80 -15.54 -11.82
C TYR A 211 -5.98 -16.52 -11.80
N LEU A 212 -6.23 -17.18 -10.67
CA LEU A 212 -7.35 -18.12 -10.52
C LEU A 212 -8.70 -17.44 -10.68
N ASP A 213 -8.87 -16.23 -10.10
CA ASP A 213 -10.10 -15.44 -10.29
C ASP A 213 -10.29 -15.07 -11.76
N LEU A 214 -9.24 -14.58 -12.43
CA LEU A 214 -9.30 -14.26 -13.87
C LEU A 214 -9.73 -15.48 -14.70
N LYS A 215 -9.17 -16.66 -14.43
CA LYS A 215 -9.56 -17.91 -15.13
C LYS A 215 -10.99 -18.34 -14.81
N LYS A 216 -11.47 -18.09 -13.60
CA LYS A 216 -12.87 -18.33 -13.22
C LYS A 216 -13.83 -17.39 -13.96
N GLN A 217 -13.49 -16.09 -14.04
CA GLN A 217 -14.31 -15.07 -14.70
C GLN A 217 -14.24 -15.16 -16.24
N LYS A 218 -13.07 -15.55 -16.77
CA LYS A 218 -12.80 -15.67 -18.22
C LYS A 218 -12.15 -17.02 -18.53
N PRO A 219 -12.92 -18.14 -18.51
CA PRO A 219 -12.37 -19.50 -18.73
C PRO A 219 -11.63 -19.64 -20.07
N ASP A 220 -12.08 -18.91 -21.09
CA ASP A 220 -11.51 -18.94 -22.45
C ASP A 220 -10.30 -18.01 -22.62
N ALA A 221 -9.84 -17.30 -21.57
CA ALA A 221 -8.65 -16.47 -21.64
C ALA A 221 -7.45 -17.30 -22.09
N LYS A 222 -6.80 -16.87 -23.20
CA LYS A 222 -5.69 -17.58 -23.85
C LYS A 222 -4.35 -17.43 -23.14
N ILE A 223 -4.37 -17.72 -21.84
CA ILE A 223 -3.22 -17.67 -20.93
C ILE A 223 -3.14 -18.94 -20.10
N LYS A 224 -1.92 -19.25 -19.63
CA LYS A 224 -1.66 -20.34 -18.69
C LYS A 224 -0.57 -19.94 -17.69
N GLN A 225 -0.67 -20.48 -16.49
CA GLN A 225 0.42 -20.51 -15.53
C GLN A 225 1.43 -21.59 -15.95
N VAL A 226 2.72 -21.31 -15.82
CA VAL A 226 3.80 -22.25 -16.15
C VAL A 226 4.76 -22.48 -14.99
N ASP A 227 4.82 -21.57 -14.02
CA ASP A 227 5.66 -21.69 -12.83
C ASP A 227 5.03 -20.92 -11.66
N GLU A 228 5.51 -21.17 -10.44
CA GLU A 228 5.12 -20.44 -9.23
C GLU A 228 6.30 -20.31 -8.26
N THR A 229 6.26 -19.32 -7.38
CA THR A 229 7.27 -19.16 -6.32
C THR A 229 7.26 -20.35 -5.37
N ALA A 230 8.43 -20.76 -4.88
CA ALA A 230 8.56 -21.90 -3.97
C ALA A 230 7.74 -21.67 -2.68
N GLU A 231 7.80 -20.46 -2.13
CA GLU A 231 7.11 -20.07 -0.91
C GLU A 231 6.03 -19.03 -1.22
N GLY A 232 4.98 -19.01 -0.40
CA GLY A 232 3.96 -17.98 -0.40
C GLY A 232 4.49 -16.70 0.26
N SER A 233 4.11 -15.56 -0.28
CA SER A 233 4.28 -14.26 0.38
C SER A 233 3.11 -13.99 1.32
N GLN A 234 3.40 -13.30 2.42
CA GLN A 234 2.38 -12.80 3.34
C GLN A 234 2.01 -11.37 2.97
N SER A 235 0.72 -11.06 2.87
CA SER A 235 0.23 -9.71 2.63
C SER A 235 -0.52 -9.17 3.84
N ALA A 236 -0.34 -7.86 4.11
CA ALA A 236 -0.87 -7.17 5.28
C ALA A 236 -1.26 -5.72 4.97
N ALA A 237 -2.01 -5.10 5.86
CA ALA A 237 -2.26 -3.66 5.82
C ALA A 237 -0.97 -2.89 6.15
N VAL A 238 -0.74 -1.78 5.42
CA VAL A 238 0.49 -0.98 5.50
C VAL A 238 0.22 0.34 6.21
N PHE A 239 1.16 0.78 7.02
CA PHE A 239 1.10 2.03 7.77
C PHE A 239 2.43 2.78 7.71
N LEU A 240 2.40 4.09 7.88
CA LEU A 240 3.62 4.84 8.15
C LEU A 240 4.24 4.39 9.47
N LYS A 241 5.57 4.38 9.53
CA LYS A 241 6.33 4.08 10.76
C LYS A 241 5.88 4.94 11.95
N GLY A 242 5.81 4.30 13.12
CA GLY A 242 5.50 4.97 14.38
C GLY A 242 4.00 5.10 14.69
N ASN A 243 3.13 4.40 13.93
CA ASN A 243 1.69 4.34 14.18
C ASN A 243 1.28 3.04 14.90
N GLU A 244 2.08 2.58 15.86
CA GLU A 244 1.91 1.30 16.55
C GLU A 244 0.50 1.09 17.11
N GLU A 245 -0.13 2.13 17.66
CA GLU A 245 -1.49 2.02 18.20
C GLU A 245 -2.53 1.70 17.12
N LEU A 246 -2.42 2.32 15.93
CA LEU A 246 -3.31 2.03 14.80
C LEU A 246 -3.03 0.63 14.21
N VAL A 247 -1.76 0.27 14.07
CA VAL A 247 -1.33 -1.08 13.63
C VAL A 247 -1.89 -2.16 14.55
N ASN A 248 -1.76 -1.97 15.86
CA ASN A 248 -2.26 -2.92 16.86
C ASN A 248 -3.79 -3.00 16.82
N ALA A 249 -4.49 -1.86 16.74
CA ALA A 249 -5.95 -1.84 16.68
C ALA A 249 -6.50 -2.57 15.43
N VAL A 250 -5.83 -2.42 14.27
CA VAL A 250 -6.18 -3.15 13.04
C VAL A 250 -5.85 -4.65 13.18
N SER A 251 -4.71 -4.99 13.77
CA SER A 251 -4.30 -6.39 14.01
C SER A 251 -5.23 -7.10 14.97
N ASP A 252 -5.65 -6.42 16.05
CA ASP A 252 -6.62 -6.95 17.01
C ASP A 252 -7.98 -7.20 16.35
N ALA A 253 -8.46 -6.25 15.52
CA ALA A 253 -9.68 -6.43 14.76
C ALA A 253 -9.60 -7.63 13.79
N LEU A 254 -8.46 -7.83 13.12
CA LEU A 254 -8.21 -9.02 12.28
C LEU A 254 -8.22 -10.32 13.10
N ALA A 255 -7.61 -10.32 14.27
CA ALA A 255 -7.60 -11.48 15.17
C ALA A 255 -9.02 -11.83 15.65
N GLU A 256 -9.84 -10.82 16.01
CA GLU A 256 -11.25 -11.02 16.34
C GLU A 256 -12.02 -11.60 15.15
N MET A 257 -11.84 -11.07 13.93
CA MET A 257 -12.49 -11.59 12.71
C MET A 257 -12.12 -13.04 12.44
N LYS A 258 -10.86 -13.42 12.67
CA LYS A 258 -10.41 -14.82 12.57
C LYS A 258 -11.06 -15.70 13.63
N SER A 259 -11.17 -15.20 14.86
CA SER A 259 -11.73 -15.94 16.02
C SER A 259 -13.23 -16.17 15.89
N ASP A 260 -14.00 -15.21 15.41
CA ASP A 260 -15.47 -15.29 15.32
C ASP A 260 -15.97 -15.85 13.97
N GLY A 261 -15.05 -16.19 13.06
CA GLY A 261 -15.35 -16.77 11.74
C GLY A 261 -15.72 -15.75 10.66
N THR A 262 -15.75 -14.44 10.95
CA THR A 262 -16.06 -13.40 9.99
C THR A 262 -15.03 -13.37 8.86
N TYR A 263 -13.72 -13.49 9.22
CA TYR A 263 -12.65 -13.58 8.22
C TYR A 263 -12.85 -14.78 7.28
N LEU A 264 -13.09 -15.96 7.83
CA LEU A 264 -13.28 -17.20 7.06
C LEU A 264 -14.44 -17.06 6.07
N LYS A 265 -15.55 -16.49 6.52
CA LYS A 265 -16.73 -16.25 5.66
C LYS A 265 -16.39 -15.34 4.47
N ILE A 266 -15.63 -14.26 4.68
CA ILE A 266 -15.19 -13.36 3.61
C ILE A 266 -14.24 -14.12 2.68
N SER A 267 -13.26 -14.84 3.23
CA SER A 267 -12.28 -15.60 2.46
C SER A 267 -12.92 -16.67 1.58
N GLU A 268 -13.86 -17.46 2.12
CA GLU A 268 -14.60 -18.48 1.37
C GLU A 268 -15.46 -17.87 0.24
N ASN A 269 -16.03 -16.68 0.46
CA ASN A 269 -16.83 -16.00 -0.56
C ASN A 269 -16.02 -15.66 -1.82
N TYR A 270 -14.77 -15.22 -1.66
CA TYR A 270 -13.90 -14.84 -2.78
C TYR A 270 -13.10 -16.03 -3.33
N PHE A 271 -12.55 -16.84 -2.46
CA PHE A 271 -11.55 -17.87 -2.82
C PHE A 271 -12.03 -19.32 -2.65
N GLY A 272 -13.14 -19.53 -1.95
CA GLY A 272 -13.61 -20.87 -1.62
C GLY A 272 -12.76 -21.58 -0.56
N ALA A 273 -11.84 -20.88 0.10
CA ALA A 273 -10.91 -21.41 1.10
C ALA A 273 -10.44 -20.32 2.07
N ASP A 274 -9.78 -20.72 3.17
CA ASP A 274 -9.07 -19.85 4.09
C ASP A 274 -7.69 -19.47 3.48
N VAL A 275 -7.51 -18.22 3.08
CA VAL A 275 -6.24 -17.71 2.51
C VAL A 275 -5.32 -17.05 3.53
N SER A 276 -5.59 -17.17 4.83
CA SER A 276 -4.72 -16.66 5.88
C SER A 276 -3.51 -17.54 6.21
N LYS A 277 -3.40 -18.71 5.57
CA LYS A 277 -2.40 -19.74 5.88
C LYS A 277 -1.67 -20.19 4.63
#